data_679a09a2e78c8955231078bb2699f4ec
#
_entry.id   679a09a2e78c8955231078bb2699f4ec
#
_cell.length_a   1.000
_cell.length_b   1.000
_cell.length_c   1.000
_cell.angle_alpha   90.00
_cell.angle_beta   90.00
_cell.angle_gamma   90.00
#
_symmetry.space_group_name_H-M   'P 1'
#
loop_
_entity.id
_entity.type
_entity.pdbx_description
1 polymer ?
#
loop_
_entity_poly.entity_id
_entity_poly.type
_entity_poly.pdbx_seq_one_letter_code
_entity_poly.pdbx_strand_id
1 'polypeptide(L)'
;IITEQTGKLILVNLINGEKNSIAHNLKFIKIGQGGLLDIIHRKNFLWIAYTEIREEWEISGFSGITTSTSIARGKLNRKKINFKNIFQAEPPLEAPQHYGSRLEIKDDYLFASIGERGEGMIAQDGTKHPGSIIRIYTDGGIPKDNPKFTEKPNWLPEIYQIGVRNPQGLTLSDFDRKIYISNHGAKGGDWFGEVKKGENYGWKILGWGGTNY
;
A
#
# COMPACT_ATOMS: atom_id res chain seq x y z
N ILE A 1 8.26 16.32 -4.14
CA ILE A 1 8.80 15.13 -4.82
C ILE A 1 7.65 14.41 -5.49
N ILE A 2 7.89 13.87 -6.68
CA ILE A 2 6.92 13.13 -7.48
C ILE A 2 7.51 11.77 -7.81
N THR A 3 6.70 10.72 -7.75
CA THR A 3 7.01 9.40 -8.28
C THR A 3 6.42 9.25 -9.67
N GLU A 4 7.18 8.71 -10.61
CA GLU A 4 6.62 8.17 -11.85
C GLU A 4 6.56 6.64 -11.72
N GLN A 5 5.47 6.05 -12.13
CA GLN A 5 5.26 4.59 -12.07
C GLN A 5 6.40 3.81 -12.73
N THR A 6 7.05 4.41 -13.73
CA THR A 6 8.18 3.84 -14.48
C THR A 6 9.52 3.87 -13.73
N GLY A 7 9.56 4.43 -12.52
CA GLY A 7 10.73 4.37 -11.64
C GLY A 7 11.47 5.67 -11.42
N LYS A 8 10.97 6.80 -11.89
CA LYS A 8 11.66 8.07 -11.62
C LYS A 8 11.17 8.68 -10.30
N LEU A 9 12.11 9.18 -9.51
CA LEU A 9 11.89 10.15 -8.45
C LEU A 9 12.29 11.53 -8.96
N ILE A 10 11.36 12.47 -8.92
CA ILE A 10 11.55 13.82 -9.44
C ILE A 10 11.37 14.84 -8.32
N LEU A 11 12.39 15.63 -8.09
CA LEU A 11 12.31 16.83 -7.26
C LEU A 11 11.90 18.01 -8.14
N VAL A 12 10.78 18.64 -7.81
CA VAL A 12 10.28 19.82 -8.53
C VAL A 12 10.51 21.05 -7.67
N ASN A 13 11.14 22.07 -8.23
CA ASN A 13 11.20 23.39 -7.62
C ASN A 13 9.87 24.09 -7.86
N LEU A 14 9.15 24.42 -6.80
CA LEU A 14 7.81 25.02 -6.89
C LEU A 14 7.82 26.50 -7.35
N ILE A 15 9.00 27.15 -7.35
CA ILE A 15 9.12 28.56 -7.75
C ILE A 15 9.28 28.67 -9.27
N ASN A 16 10.15 27.86 -9.86
CA ASN A 16 10.50 27.96 -11.28
C ASN A 16 10.13 26.72 -12.11
N GLY A 17 9.54 25.68 -11.49
CA GLY A 17 9.14 24.45 -12.18
C GLY A 17 10.29 23.53 -12.58
N GLU A 18 11.52 23.86 -12.22
CA GLU A 18 12.69 23.03 -12.54
C GLU A 18 12.57 21.63 -11.96
N LYS A 19 12.88 20.61 -12.77
CA LYS A 19 12.76 19.19 -12.43
C LYS A 19 14.14 18.54 -12.39
N ASN A 20 14.46 17.95 -11.25
CA ASN A 20 15.70 17.22 -11.05
C ASN A 20 15.42 15.77 -10.67
N SER A 21 16.00 14.80 -11.37
CA SER A 21 15.88 13.39 -11.02
C SER A 21 16.72 13.05 -9.80
N ILE A 22 16.15 12.24 -8.90
CA ILE A 22 16.84 11.71 -7.74
C ILE A 22 17.10 10.22 -7.97
N ALA A 23 18.37 9.80 -7.90
CA ALA A 23 18.73 8.39 -7.98
C ALA A 23 18.26 7.63 -6.72
N HIS A 24 17.93 6.34 -6.87
CA HIS A 24 17.54 5.48 -5.75
C HIS A 24 17.96 4.02 -5.98
N ASN A 25 17.87 3.21 -4.93
CA ASN A 25 18.27 1.79 -4.92
C ASN A 25 17.09 0.81 -4.87
N LEU A 26 15.85 1.27 -5.07
CA LEU A 26 14.67 0.39 -5.00
C LEU A 26 14.72 -0.66 -6.13
N LYS A 27 14.48 -1.91 -5.77
CA LYS A 27 14.25 -3.00 -6.72
C LYS A 27 12.76 -3.10 -6.99
N PHE A 28 12.28 -2.34 -7.94
CA PHE A 28 10.87 -2.28 -8.31
C PHE A 28 10.63 -2.84 -9.69
N ILE A 29 9.38 -3.18 -9.98
CA ILE A 29 8.94 -3.55 -11.33
C ILE A 29 7.72 -2.72 -11.74
N LYS A 30 7.73 -2.25 -13.00
CA LYS A 30 6.55 -1.67 -13.65
C LYS A 30 5.78 -2.79 -14.34
N ILE A 31 4.64 -3.19 -13.75
CA ILE A 31 3.75 -4.20 -14.30
C ILE A 31 2.29 -3.82 -14.02
N GLY A 32 1.46 -3.80 -15.06
CA GLY A 32 0.05 -3.41 -14.92
C GLY A 32 -0.12 -2.08 -14.19
N GLN A 33 -0.79 -2.11 -13.05
CA GLN A 33 -0.98 -0.95 -12.16
C GLN A 33 0.20 -0.73 -11.20
N GLY A 34 1.17 -1.63 -11.16
CA GLY A 34 2.34 -1.56 -10.28
C GLY A 34 3.47 -0.69 -10.82
N GLY A 35 4.45 -0.37 -9.96
CA GLY A 35 5.60 0.48 -10.23
C GLY A 35 6.07 1.21 -8.99
N LEU A 36 6.68 2.39 -9.10
CA LEU A 36 6.75 3.33 -7.99
C LEU A 36 5.37 3.98 -7.82
N LEU A 37 4.83 3.93 -6.61
CA LEU A 37 3.45 4.29 -6.34
C LEU A 37 3.38 5.56 -5.47
N ASP A 38 2.94 5.47 -4.24
CA ASP A 38 2.82 6.65 -3.41
C ASP A 38 4.11 7.02 -2.68
N ILE A 39 4.29 8.30 -2.38
CA ILE A 39 5.42 8.80 -1.61
C ILE A 39 4.96 9.87 -0.62
N ILE A 40 5.40 9.75 0.63
CA ILE A 40 5.11 10.71 1.67
C ILE A 40 6.41 11.21 2.32
N HIS A 41 6.44 12.47 2.66
CA HIS A 41 7.58 13.14 3.30
C HIS A 41 7.20 13.64 4.68
N ARG A 42 8.04 13.32 5.68
CA ARG A 42 7.91 13.91 7.01
C ARG A 42 9.29 14.11 7.63
N LYS A 43 9.51 15.32 8.15
CA LYS A 43 10.82 15.74 8.67
C LYS A 43 11.91 15.55 7.60
N ASN A 44 12.88 14.70 7.83
CA ASN A 44 13.99 14.45 6.90
C ASN A 44 13.94 13.05 6.26
N PHE A 45 12.76 12.44 6.27
CA PHE A 45 12.57 11.09 5.72
C PHE A 45 11.46 11.05 4.67
N LEU A 46 11.61 10.09 3.80
CA LEU A 46 10.62 9.71 2.80
C LEU A 46 10.22 8.26 3.02
N TRP A 47 8.93 7.99 2.85
CA TRP A 47 8.40 6.64 2.73
C TRP A 47 7.82 6.51 1.33
N ILE A 48 8.07 5.38 0.70
CA ILE A 48 7.60 5.10 -0.64
C ILE A 48 6.98 3.71 -0.70
N ALA A 49 5.79 3.62 -1.30
CA ALA A 49 5.18 2.37 -1.68
C ALA A 49 5.57 2.02 -3.12
N TYR A 50 5.88 0.76 -3.37
CA TYR A 50 6.30 0.30 -4.69
C TYR A 50 5.96 -1.17 -4.90
N THR A 51 5.95 -1.60 -6.16
CA THR A 51 5.78 -3.00 -6.53
C THR A 51 7.12 -3.69 -6.59
N GLU A 52 7.30 -4.74 -5.81
CA GLU A 52 8.52 -5.53 -5.75
C GLU A 52 8.30 -6.93 -6.33
N ILE A 53 9.27 -7.40 -7.13
CA ILE A 53 9.32 -8.81 -7.55
C ILE A 53 9.68 -9.64 -6.33
N ARG A 54 8.94 -10.73 -6.11
CA ARG A 54 9.17 -11.66 -5.00
C ARG A 54 9.71 -12.99 -5.50
N GLU A 55 9.14 -13.50 -6.57
CA GLU A 55 9.54 -14.76 -7.18
C GLU A 55 9.41 -14.67 -8.70
N GLU A 56 10.34 -15.28 -9.38
CA GLU A 56 10.28 -15.55 -10.82
C GLU A 56 10.28 -17.06 -11.01
N TRP A 57 9.44 -17.57 -11.91
CA TRP A 57 9.37 -19.00 -12.18
C TRP A 57 9.24 -19.30 -13.67
N GLU A 58 9.82 -20.42 -14.07
CA GLU A 58 9.67 -20.98 -15.41
C GLU A 58 9.43 -22.50 -15.30
N ILE A 59 8.30 -22.97 -15.80
CA ILE A 59 7.92 -24.38 -15.79
C ILE A 59 7.36 -24.76 -17.15
N SER A 60 8.01 -25.74 -17.82
CA SER A 60 7.54 -26.31 -19.08
C SER A 60 7.26 -25.31 -20.20
N GLY A 61 8.10 -24.25 -20.30
CA GLY A 61 7.96 -23.20 -21.30
C GLY A 61 6.98 -22.07 -20.94
N PHE A 62 6.38 -22.12 -19.75
CA PHE A 62 5.59 -21.02 -19.17
C PHE A 62 6.41 -20.33 -18.10
N SER A 63 6.34 -19.01 -18.07
CA SER A 63 7.02 -18.19 -17.08
C SER A 63 6.06 -17.22 -16.43
N GLY A 64 6.31 -16.87 -15.18
CA GLY A 64 5.53 -15.88 -14.45
C GLY A 64 6.35 -15.22 -13.35
N ILE A 65 5.77 -14.16 -12.80
CA ILE A 65 6.35 -13.46 -11.67
C ILE A 65 5.28 -13.24 -10.60
N THR A 66 5.66 -13.37 -9.36
CA THR A 66 4.86 -12.90 -8.24
C THR A 66 5.37 -11.55 -7.75
N THR A 67 4.45 -10.69 -7.32
CA THR A 67 4.76 -9.35 -6.86
C THR A 67 4.02 -9.00 -5.59
N SER A 68 4.61 -8.11 -4.78
CA SER A 68 4.00 -7.55 -3.58
C SER A 68 3.99 -6.03 -3.61
N THR A 69 3.06 -5.42 -2.87
CA THR A 69 3.21 -4.06 -2.40
C THR A 69 4.25 -4.05 -1.29
N SER A 70 5.30 -3.28 -1.48
CA SER A 70 6.38 -3.08 -0.50
C SER A 70 6.50 -1.61 -0.11
N ILE A 71 6.98 -1.35 1.10
CA ILE A 71 7.21 0.00 1.60
C ILE A 71 8.66 0.13 2.04
N ALA A 72 9.30 1.20 1.58
CA ALA A 72 10.66 1.52 1.98
C ALA A 72 10.76 2.92 2.56
N ARG A 73 11.72 3.11 3.47
CA ARG A 73 12.04 4.38 4.11
C ARG A 73 13.45 4.81 3.76
N GLY A 74 13.64 6.10 3.42
CA GLY A 74 14.95 6.66 3.14
C GLY A 74 15.11 8.07 3.68
N LYS A 75 16.34 8.46 4.03
CA LYS A 75 16.64 9.84 4.41
C LYS A 75 16.67 10.71 3.15
N LEU A 76 15.96 11.83 3.18
CA LEU A 76 15.92 12.76 2.05
C LEU A 76 17.34 13.22 1.65
N ASN A 77 17.65 13.05 0.40
CA ASN A 77 18.84 13.58 -0.25
C ASN A 77 18.50 13.98 -1.70
N ARG A 78 18.92 15.16 -2.13
CA ARG A 78 18.56 15.71 -3.44
C ARG A 78 19.22 15.02 -4.63
N LYS A 79 20.28 14.23 -4.40
CA LYS A 79 21.04 13.54 -5.46
C LYS A 79 20.71 12.05 -5.51
N LYS A 80 20.74 11.39 -4.35
CA LYS A 80 20.51 9.94 -4.24
C LYS A 80 19.89 9.60 -2.90
N ILE A 81 18.83 8.80 -2.91
CA ILE A 81 18.19 8.28 -1.70
C ILE A 81 18.45 6.78 -1.61
N ASN A 82 19.04 6.36 -0.50
CA ASN A 82 19.18 4.94 -0.17
C ASN A 82 17.99 4.54 0.71
N PHE A 83 17.05 3.86 0.10
CA PHE A 83 15.88 3.30 0.77
C PHE A 83 16.22 1.96 1.43
N LYS A 84 15.66 1.74 2.59
CA LYS A 84 15.61 0.44 3.29
C LYS A 84 14.16 -0.03 3.30
N ASN A 85 13.91 -1.25 2.86
CA ASN A 85 12.60 -1.87 2.96
C ASN A 85 12.21 -2.02 4.44
N ILE A 86 10.98 -1.66 4.78
CA ILE A 86 10.42 -1.74 6.13
C ILE A 86 9.13 -2.56 6.21
N PHE A 87 8.55 -2.91 5.06
CA PHE A 87 7.35 -3.75 4.98
C PHE A 87 7.23 -4.39 3.59
N GLN A 88 6.77 -5.64 3.57
CA GLN A 88 6.42 -6.39 2.36
C GLN A 88 5.08 -7.10 2.60
N ALA A 89 4.13 -6.92 1.68
CA ALA A 89 2.84 -7.61 1.78
C ALA A 89 2.98 -9.09 1.45
N GLU A 90 2.34 -9.94 2.23
CA GLU A 90 2.26 -11.38 2.07
C GLU A 90 0.81 -11.85 1.90
N PRO A 91 0.55 -12.85 1.05
CA PRO A 91 1.49 -13.46 0.11
C PRO A 91 1.76 -12.58 -1.12
N PRO A 92 2.85 -12.80 -1.84
CA PRO A 92 3.02 -12.25 -3.18
C PRO A 92 2.02 -12.89 -4.15
N LEU A 93 1.58 -12.14 -5.16
CA LEU A 93 0.57 -12.58 -6.11
C LEU A 93 0.96 -12.23 -7.55
N GLU A 94 0.49 -13.02 -8.51
CA GLU A 94 0.78 -12.80 -9.93
C GLU A 94 -0.02 -11.64 -10.52
N ALA A 95 -1.23 -11.40 -10.02
CA ALA A 95 -2.13 -10.38 -10.57
C ALA A 95 -1.49 -8.98 -10.62
N PRO A 96 -1.52 -8.31 -11.79
CA PRO A 96 -0.83 -7.03 -11.99
C PRO A 96 -1.67 -5.80 -11.62
N GLN A 97 -2.70 -5.97 -10.80
CA GLN A 97 -3.70 -4.95 -10.46
C GLN A 97 -3.94 -4.81 -8.97
N HIS A 98 -4.66 -3.76 -8.57
CA HIS A 98 -5.16 -3.49 -7.22
C HIS A 98 -4.05 -3.53 -6.15
N TYR A 99 -3.01 -2.72 -6.31
CA TYR A 99 -1.93 -2.63 -5.33
C TYR A 99 -2.30 -1.78 -4.11
N GLY A 100 -3.36 -0.94 -4.19
CA GLY A 100 -3.67 0.05 -3.17
C GLY A 100 -2.55 1.07 -3.04
N SER A 101 -1.65 0.84 -2.09
CA SER A 101 -0.33 1.50 -1.96
C SER A 101 -0.37 2.95 -1.49
N ARG A 102 -1.49 3.45 -0.94
CA ARG A 102 -1.53 4.79 -0.35
C ARG A 102 -0.94 4.78 1.04
N LEU A 103 -0.20 5.85 1.34
CA LEU A 103 0.52 6.04 2.59
C LEU A 103 -0.02 7.24 3.34
N GLU A 104 -0.13 7.14 4.66
CA GLU A 104 -0.43 8.28 5.53
C GLU A 104 0.30 8.13 6.87
N ILE A 105 0.80 9.23 7.42
CA ILE A 105 1.46 9.23 8.72
C ILE A 105 0.62 10.01 9.73
N LYS A 106 0.18 9.28 10.78
CA LYS A 106 -0.44 9.87 11.95
C LYS A 106 0.45 9.59 13.16
N ASP A 107 0.93 10.65 13.81
CA ASP A 107 1.86 10.57 14.93
C ASP A 107 3.14 9.77 14.56
N ASP A 108 3.46 8.69 15.23
CA ASP A 108 4.58 7.82 14.89
C ASP A 108 4.19 6.59 14.07
N TYR A 109 2.94 6.53 13.63
CA TYR A 109 2.41 5.42 12.86
C TYR A 109 2.34 5.73 11.37
N LEU A 110 2.75 4.77 10.56
CA LEU A 110 2.52 4.72 9.13
C LEU A 110 1.33 3.80 8.86
N PHE A 111 0.31 4.34 8.23
CA PHE A 111 -0.80 3.58 7.66
C PHE A 111 -0.56 3.39 6.17
N ALA A 112 -0.89 2.20 5.68
CA ALA A 112 -0.81 1.93 4.25
C ALA A 112 -1.99 1.07 3.79
N SER A 113 -2.49 1.35 2.59
CA SER A 113 -3.51 0.54 1.95
C SER A 113 -2.88 -0.55 1.09
N ILE A 114 -3.36 -1.78 1.24
CA ILE A 114 -2.96 -2.92 0.42
C ILE A 114 -4.20 -3.41 -0.32
N GLY A 115 -4.20 -3.31 -1.64
CA GLY A 115 -5.30 -3.78 -2.47
C GLY A 115 -5.36 -5.30 -2.54
N GLU A 116 -6.53 -5.85 -2.87
CA GLU A 116 -6.81 -7.30 -2.88
C GLU A 116 -6.25 -8.04 -4.10
N ARG A 117 -5.58 -7.34 -5.00
CA ARG A 117 -4.83 -7.88 -6.13
C ARG A 117 -5.68 -8.71 -7.12
N GLY A 118 -7.01 -8.47 -7.18
CA GLY A 118 -7.92 -9.23 -8.03
C GLY A 118 -8.44 -10.54 -7.45
N GLU A 119 -7.93 -10.95 -6.28
CA GLU A 119 -8.29 -12.21 -5.62
C GLU A 119 -9.58 -12.11 -4.77
N GLY A 120 -10.20 -10.97 -4.75
CA GLY A 120 -11.49 -10.69 -4.10
C GLY A 120 -11.62 -11.19 -2.66
N MET A 121 -11.86 -12.48 -2.47
CA MET A 121 -12.07 -13.07 -1.13
C MET A 121 -10.84 -13.04 -0.23
N ILE A 122 -9.64 -12.82 -0.74
CA ILE A 122 -8.43 -12.64 0.08
C ILE A 122 -8.59 -11.48 1.07
N ALA A 123 -9.41 -10.47 0.73
CA ALA A 123 -9.71 -9.34 1.58
C ALA A 123 -10.46 -9.71 2.89
N GLN A 124 -10.98 -10.95 3.00
CA GLN A 124 -11.63 -11.47 4.20
C GLN A 124 -10.68 -12.33 5.07
N ASP A 125 -9.44 -12.49 4.63
CA ASP A 125 -8.47 -13.36 5.28
C ASP A 125 -7.41 -12.54 6.02
N GLY A 126 -7.56 -12.38 7.33
CA GLY A 126 -6.62 -11.63 8.19
C GLY A 126 -5.24 -12.29 8.33
N THR A 127 -5.02 -13.48 7.76
CA THR A 127 -3.68 -14.11 7.68
C THR A 127 -2.89 -13.65 6.46
N LYS A 128 -3.44 -12.70 5.69
CA LYS A 128 -2.87 -12.16 4.45
C LYS A 128 -3.04 -10.65 4.42
N HIS A 129 -2.06 -9.93 3.87
CA HIS A 129 -2.12 -8.46 3.79
C HIS A 129 -3.03 -7.94 2.65
N PRO A 130 -3.15 -8.58 1.46
CA PRO A 130 -4.00 -8.06 0.40
C PRO A 130 -5.46 -7.86 0.84
N GLY A 131 -6.04 -6.71 0.49
CA GLY A 131 -7.39 -6.32 0.90
C GLY A 131 -7.49 -5.71 2.30
N SER A 132 -6.40 -5.13 2.80
CA SER A 132 -6.33 -4.54 4.15
C SER A 132 -5.78 -3.12 4.19
N ILE A 133 -5.96 -2.48 5.35
CA ILE A 133 -5.17 -1.33 5.80
C ILE A 133 -4.25 -1.85 6.88
N ILE A 134 -2.96 -1.61 6.72
CA ILE A 134 -1.95 -1.93 7.74
C ILE A 134 -1.59 -0.70 8.56
N ARG A 135 -1.13 -0.92 9.80
CA ARG A 135 -0.52 0.10 10.66
C ARG A 135 0.78 -0.43 11.25
N ILE A 136 1.86 0.24 10.95
CA ILE A 136 3.20 -0.03 11.50
C ILE A 136 3.79 1.26 12.09
N TYR A 137 4.84 1.16 12.87
CA TYR A 137 5.65 2.35 13.18
C TYR A 137 6.36 2.86 11.94
N THR A 138 6.72 4.14 11.93
CA THR A 138 7.44 4.77 10.80
C THR A 138 8.82 4.17 10.51
N ASP A 139 9.35 3.31 11.38
CA ASP A 139 10.59 2.55 11.19
C ASP A 139 10.37 1.08 10.77
N GLY A 140 9.11 0.65 10.68
CA GLY A 140 8.69 -0.71 10.31
C GLY A 140 8.34 -1.61 11.50
N GLY A 141 8.51 -1.14 12.73
CA GLY A 141 8.10 -1.88 13.93
C GLY A 141 6.58 -2.07 14.01
N ILE A 142 6.14 -3.10 14.73
CA ILE A 142 4.71 -3.43 14.87
C ILE A 142 4.17 -2.85 16.17
N PRO A 143 3.11 -2.01 16.11
CA PRO A 143 2.47 -1.46 17.29
C PRO A 143 1.80 -2.55 18.15
N LYS A 144 2.10 -2.56 19.45
CA LYS A 144 1.53 -3.55 20.39
C LYS A 144 0.02 -3.44 20.56
N ASP A 145 -0.54 -2.28 20.24
CA ASP A 145 -1.96 -1.98 20.33
C ASP A 145 -2.71 -2.12 18.99
N ASN A 146 -2.11 -2.72 17.96
CA ASN A 146 -2.85 -3.17 16.79
C ASN A 146 -3.96 -4.16 17.19
N PRO A 147 -5.03 -4.30 16.39
CA PRO A 147 -6.12 -5.22 16.71
C PRO A 147 -5.60 -6.62 17.03
N LYS A 148 -6.19 -7.23 18.06
CA LYS A 148 -5.93 -8.63 18.41
C LYS A 148 -7.26 -9.36 18.43
N PHE A 149 -7.32 -10.45 17.72
CA PHE A 149 -8.52 -11.25 17.60
C PHE A 149 -8.30 -12.58 18.33
N THR A 150 -8.80 -12.71 19.54
CA THR A 150 -8.65 -13.93 20.36
C THR A 150 -9.22 -15.16 19.69
N GLU A 151 -10.30 -14.98 18.93
CA GLU A 151 -10.94 -16.06 18.15
C GLU A 151 -10.23 -16.36 16.82
N LYS A 152 -9.31 -15.48 16.38
CA LYS A 152 -8.55 -15.59 15.15
C LYS A 152 -7.07 -15.23 15.39
N PRO A 153 -6.34 -16.05 16.16
CA PRO A 153 -5.01 -15.70 16.65
C PRO A 153 -3.94 -15.56 15.55
N ASN A 154 -4.22 -16.07 14.35
CA ASN A 154 -3.29 -16.05 13.22
C ASN A 154 -3.36 -14.79 12.36
N TRP A 155 -4.13 -13.78 12.74
CA TRP A 155 -4.12 -12.50 12.01
C TRP A 155 -2.72 -11.90 12.04
N LEU A 156 -2.30 -11.38 10.87
CA LEU A 156 -1.01 -10.70 10.76
C LEU A 156 -1.00 -9.44 11.63
N PRO A 157 0.04 -9.25 12.43
CA PRO A 157 0.05 -8.21 13.47
C PRO A 157 0.11 -6.78 12.94
N GLU A 158 0.43 -6.59 11.65
CA GLU A 158 0.41 -5.31 10.96
C GLU A 158 -1.00 -4.87 10.56
N ILE A 159 -1.93 -5.80 10.43
CA ILE A 159 -3.29 -5.53 9.95
C ILE A 159 -4.05 -4.69 10.96
N TYR A 160 -4.60 -3.58 10.48
CA TYR A 160 -5.43 -2.66 11.25
C TYR A 160 -6.91 -2.78 10.91
N GLN A 161 -7.24 -3.02 9.63
CA GLN A 161 -8.58 -3.17 9.08
C GLN A 161 -8.54 -4.06 7.86
N ILE A 162 -9.59 -4.85 7.61
CA ILE A 162 -9.73 -5.72 6.42
C ILE A 162 -10.96 -5.36 5.59
N GLY A 163 -11.17 -6.08 4.50
CA GLY A 163 -12.39 -6.00 3.69
C GLY A 163 -12.43 -4.82 2.73
N VAL A 164 -11.27 -4.37 2.25
CA VAL A 164 -11.16 -3.35 1.22
C VAL A 164 -10.75 -3.95 -0.14
N ARG A 165 -11.18 -3.34 -1.24
CA ARG A 165 -10.85 -3.81 -2.59
C ARG A 165 -9.55 -3.19 -3.09
N ASN A 166 -9.57 -1.92 -3.41
CA ASN A 166 -8.43 -1.20 -3.96
C ASN A 166 -8.47 0.27 -3.52
N PRO A 167 -8.08 0.58 -2.28
CA PRO A 167 -8.06 1.96 -1.81
C PRO A 167 -7.04 2.80 -2.57
N GLN A 168 -7.53 3.87 -3.21
CA GLN A 168 -6.73 4.79 -4.02
C GLN A 168 -6.56 6.18 -3.40
N GLY A 169 -7.12 6.40 -2.22
CA GLY A 169 -6.88 7.54 -1.36
C GLY A 169 -6.74 7.11 0.09
N LEU A 170 -5.83 7.75 0.81
CA LEU A 170 -5.63 7.59 2.25
C LEU A 170 -5.18 8.95 2.79
N THR A 171 -5.87 9.50 3.77
CA THR A 171 -5.55 10.82 4.30
C THR A 171 -5.93 10.99 5.76
N LEU A 172 -5.12 11.75 6.48
CA LEU A 172 -5.42 12.23 7.83
C LEU A 172 -6.25 13.51 7.74
N SER A 173 -7.43 13.50 8.33
CA SER A 173 -8.26 14.69 8.47
C SER A 173 -7.71 15.60 9.57
N ASP A 174 -7.49 16.85 9.24
CA ASP A 174 -7.06 17.88 10.22
C ASP A 174 -8.20 18.29 11.16
N PHE A 175 -9.45 18.05 10.74
CA PHE A 175 -10.63 18.45 11.50
C PHE A 175 -10.87 17.57 12.73
N ASP A 176 -10.83 16.24 12.57
CA ASP A 176 -11.16 15.27 13.62
C ASP A 176 -10.03 14.30 13.94
N ARG A 177 -8.89 14.46 13.28
CA ARG A 177 -7.69 13.63 13.45
C ARG A 177 -7.91 12.16 13.14
N LYS A 178 -8.88 11.83 12.30
CA LYS A 178 -9.15 10.48 11.82
C LYS A 178 -8.52 10.24 10.44
N ILE A 179 -8.28 8.97 10.13
CA ILE A 179 -7.80 8.56 8.81
C ILE A 179 -8.99 8.12 7.98
N TYR A 180 -9.03 8.59 6.75
CA TYR A 180 -10.06 8.25 5.78
C TYR A 180 -9.46 7.61 4.55
N ILE A 181 -10.24 6.73 3.91
CA ILE A 181 -9.91 6.10 2.63
C ILE A 181 -10.97 6.40 1.58
N SER A 182 -10.54 6.47 0.33
CA SER A 182 -11.40 6.26 -0.83
C SER A 182 -11.08 4.92 -1.46
N ASN A 183 -12.10 4.11 -1.70
CA ASN A 183 -11.95 2.75 -2.19
C ASN A 183 -12.63 2.59 -3.54
N HIS A 184 -11.91 2.05 -4.50
CA HIS A 184 -12.40 1.80 -5.83
C HIS A 184 -13.29 0.55 -5.86
N GLY A 185 -14.55 0.73 -6.24
CA GLY A 185 -15.51 -0.35 -6.46
C GLY A 185 -15.24 -1.14 -7.74
N ALA A 186 -15.99 -2.23 -7.97
CA ALA A 186 -15.78 -3.10 -9.12
C ALA A 186 -16.60 -2.69 -10.35
N LYS A 187 -17.87 -2.36 -10.15
CA LYS A 187 -18.82 -1.93 -11.20
C LYS A 187 -19.60 -0.71 -10.72
N GLY A 188 -18.90 0.38 -10.46
CA GLY A 188 -19.39 1.47 -9.65
C GLY A 188 -19.31 1.13 -8.17
N GLY A 189 -19.92 1.96 -7.31
CA GLY A 189 -19.88 1.76 -5.86
C GLY A 189 -18.54 2.09 -5.23
N ASP A 190 -17.82 3.05 -5.81
CA ASP A 190 -16.71 3.71 -5.13
C ASP A 190 -17.23 4.35 -3.85
N TRP A 191 -16.47 4.28 -2.78
CA TRP A 191 -16.89 4.79 -1.49
C TRP A 191 -15.76 5.46 -0.74
N PHE A 192 -16.15 6.33 0.18
CA PHE A 192 -15.29 7.03 1.11
C PHE A 192 -15.69 6.66 2.54
N GLY A 193 -14.72 6.40 3.41
CA GLY A 193 -15.01 6.01 4.78
C GLY A 193 -13.84 6.18 5.72
N GLU A 194 -14.13 6.13 7.03
CA GLU A 194 -13.14 6.19 8.09
C GLU A 194 -12.38 4.87 8.20
N VAL A 195 -11.07 4.92 8.40
CA VAL A 195 -10.26 3.74 8.78
C VAL A 195 -10.48 3.43 10.25
N LYS A 196 -11.01 2.25 10.56
CA LYS A 196 -11.38 1.85 11.91
C LYS A 196 -10.62 0.60 12.37
N LYS A 197 -10.14 0.66 13.60
CA LYS A 197 -9.39 -0.42 14.23
C LYS A 197 -10.22 -1.70 14.34
N GLY A 198 -9.73 -2.79 13.72
CA GLY A 198 -10.35 -4.11 13.81
C GLY A 198 -11.60 -4.31 12.96
N GLU A 199 -12.00 -3.31 12.16
CA GLU A 199 -13.20 -3.39 11.34
C GLU A 199 -12.99 -4.19 10.06
N ASN A 200 -14.11 -4.71 9.52
CA ASN A 200 -14.18 -5.38 8.23
C ASN A 200 -15.20 -4.66 7.34
N TYR A 201 -14.75 -4.10 6.23
CA TYR A 201 -15.62 -3.38 5.29
C TYR A 201 -16.27 -4.26 4.22
N GLY A 202 -16.11 -5.56 4.34
CA GLY A 202 -16.97 -6.57 3.72
C GLY A 202 -16.61 -6.95 2.28
N TRP A 203 -15.63 -6.35 1.62
CA TRP A 203 -15.22 -6.81 0.30
C TRP A 203 -14.62 -8.23 0.37
N LYS A 204 -14.96 -9.22 -0.48
CA LYS A 204 -15.86 -9.20 -1.62
C LYS A 204 -17.29 -9.71 -1.28
N ILE A 205 -17.60 -9.95 -0.01
CA ILE A 205 -18.94 -10.45 0.42
C ILE A 205 -19.99 -9.38 0.13
N LEU A 206 -19.66 -8.11 0.40
CA LEU A 206 -20.51 -6.96 0.17
C LEU A 206 -19.87 -6.05 -0.88
N GLY A 207 -20.64 -5.63 -1.87
CA GLY A 207 -20.28 -4.64 -2.87
C GLY A 207 -21.30 -3.51 -2.89
N TRP A 208 -20.83 -2.28 -3.09
CA TRP A 208 -21.69 -1.07 -3.09
C TRP A 208 -22.18 -0.70 -4.51
N GLY A 209 -21.74 -1.42 -5.53
CA GLY A 209 -22.08 -1.17 -6.93
C GLY A 209 -23.02 -2.22 -7.52
N GLY A 210 -22.96 -2.38 -8.86
CA GLY A 210 -23.80 -3.33 -9.60
C GLY A 210 -23.75 -4.78 -9.11
N THR A 211 -24.79 -5.52 -9.34
CA THR A 211 -25.16 -6.79 -8.69
C THR A 211 -24.40 -8.05 -9.18
N ASN A 212 -23.53 -7.96 -10.17
CA ASN A 212 -22.81 -9.13 -10.73
C ASN A 212 -21.29 -8.97 -10.50
N TYR A 213 -20.81 -9.50 -9.40
CA TYR A 213 -19.40 -9.61 -9.05
C TYR A 213 -18.85 -11.02 -9.22
#